data_c714791b9b872f87a8b987338d2eab9d
#
_entry.id   c714791b9b872f87a8b987338d2eab9d
#
_cell.length_a   1.000
_cell.length_b   1.000
_cell.length_c   1.000
_cell.angle_alpha   90.00
_cell.angle_beta   90.00
_cell.angle_gamma   90.00
#
_symmetry.space_group_name_H-M   'P 1'
#
loop_
_entity.id
_entity.type
_entity.pdbx_description
1 polymer ?
#
loop_
_entity_poly.entity_id
_entity_poly.type
_entity_poly.pdbx_seq_one_letter_code
_entity_poly.pdbx_strand_id
1 'polypeptide(L)'
;MQDQINKPIFVVGSPRSGTSVLAWCIGQHPNIMPLPESGWMGDFAIDLAVRYQIGSARGDRSVLSAMNIQREEFFNMFGQNINALILRHRIDLARKVWEYLAGLNAPPEDLVSPMMNQKTRWVDGTPEYSFHICGLRKLFPKALFVHIVRDVTSVVRSMLNFHRVGGGSLVANEQEAYNYWFRAVSSCLLAERAYGPRVVFRLRYSDLVDTPESALRSLLNFLGESYTAECLTPLTKRINSSNVPADFKIGDPATDAAVVERATRLCAQLVETPQPSEASPSAAEELEAAFAERVRFVASMDSEYCRALQIITALKKENAERERSYHVELQRLQVEQADRERSYQVELERLQTEQAERERSHIAELQRLQAHIIKLTNRLREQLGNTRKLLHLLDEVESAAARLRSSRRWKLANPVTAIKAKLFPNKVSLGYGHLERVVASYLQWRASRAEIAKINDQIKMLAFPTTPPTSSEIGPTNSTTVRD
;
A
#
# COMPACT_ATOMS: atom_id res chain seq x y z
N MET A 1 23.81 24.85 3.17
CA MET A 1 23.47 23.43 3.03
C MET A 1 23.66 23.09 1.56
N GLN A 2 24.65 22.25 1.22
CA GLN A 2 24.79 21.75 -0.15
C GLN A 2 23.50 21.07 -0.55
N ASP A 3 22.96 21.44 -1.72
CA ASP A 3 21.81 20.79 -2.36
C ASP A 3 22.12 19.29 -2.49
N GLN A 4 21.73 18.51 -1.49
CA GLN A 4 21.83 17.05 -1.58
C GLN A 4 21.01 16.63 -2.79
N ILE A 5 21.67 15.93 -3.71
CA ILE A 5 21.08 15.52 -4.97
C ILE A 5 19.90 14.58 -4.67
N ASN A 6 18.67 15.10 -4.64
CA ASN A 6 17.46 14.32 -4.45
C ASN A 6 17.06 13.65 -5.78
N LYS A 7 17.84 12.63 -6.19
CA LYS A 7 17.65 11.87 -7.43
C LYS A 7 17.56 10.37 -7.14
N PRO A 8 16.56 9.89 -6.42
CA PRO A 8 16.38 8.47 -6.20
C PRO A 8 16.11 7.73 -7.50
N ILE A 9 16.38 6.43 -7.47
CA ILE A 9 16.16 5.53 -8.60
C ILE A 9 15.13 4.49 -8.16
N PHE A 10 14.12 4.31 -8.98
CA PHE A 10 13.10 3.27 -8.76
C PHE A 10 13.15 2.25 -9.88
N VAL A 11 13.42 0.98 -9.53
CA VAL A 11 13.29 -0.12 -10.47
C VAL A 11 11.87 -0.63 -10.39
N VAL A 12 11.12 -0.44 -11.47
CA VAL A 12 9.69 -0.77 -11.56
C VAL A 12 9.47 -1.86 -12.61
N GLY A 13 8.39 -2.57 -12.50
CA GLY A 13 8.01 -3.67 -13.37
C GLY A 13 7.15 -4.67 -12.61
N SER A 14 6.68 -5.70 -13.29
CA SER A 14 5.96 -6.77 -12.60
C SER A 14 6.86 -7.47 -11.58
N PRO A 15 6.34 -7.90 -10.42
CA PRO A 15 7.07 -8.81 -9.54
C PRO A 15 7.62 -9.98 -10.34
N ARG A 16 8.78 -10.48 -9.94
CA ARG A 16 9.48 -11.60 -10.62
C ARG A 16 10.07 -11.26 -12.01
N SER A 17 10.01 -9.99 -12.44
CA SER A 17 10.68 -9.54 -13.68
C SER A 17 12.17 -9.29 -13.52
N GLY A 18 12.72 -9.36 -12.30
CA GLY A 18 14.13 -9.11 -12.02
C GLY A 18 14.40 -7.76 -11.35
N THR A 19 13.39 -7.09 -10.80
CA THR A 19 13.52 -5.81 -10.08
C THR A 19 14.58 -5.86 -8.99
N SER A 20 14.55 -6.89 -8.14
CA SER A 20 15.51 -7.05 -7.04
C SER A 20 16.93 -7.23 -7.53
N VAL A 21 17.18 -8.09 -8.52
CA VAL A 21 18.54 -8.31 -9.06
C VAL A 21 19.08 -7.05 -9.72
N LEU A 22 18.25 -6.33 -10.47
CA LEU A 22 18.65 -5.09 -11.13
C LEU A 22 18.94 -3.98 -10.11
N ALA A 23 18.10 -3.82 -9.09
CA ALA A 23 18.38 -2.89 -8.00
C ALA A 23 19.72 -3.21 -7.31
N TRP A 24 20.03 -4.49 -7.15
CA TRP A 24 21.33 -4.94 -6.63
C TRP A 24 22.49 -4.58 -7.55
N CYS A 25 22.35 -4.80 -8.86
CA CYS A 25 23.37 -4.40 -9.84
C CYS A 25 23.64 -2.91 -9.76
N ILE A 26 22.61 -2.08 -9.78
CA ILE A 26 22.70 -0.62 -9.64
C ILE A 26 23.33 -0.25 -8.28
N GLY A 27 22.94 -0.94 -7.23
CA GLY A 27 23.44 -0.71 -5.86
C GLY A 27 24.91 -1.03 -5.62
N GLN A 28 25.57 -1.76 -6.53
CA GLN A 28 27.04 -1.97 -6.48
C GLN A 28 27.82 -0.72 -6.92
N HIS A 29 27.13 0.23 -7.60
CA HIS A 29 27.78 1.46 -8.01
C HIS A 29 28.25 2.30 -6.80
N PRO A 30 29.46 2.90 -6.82
CA PRO A 30 30.00 3.66 -5.68
C PRO A 30 29.09 4.76 -5.15
N ASN A 31 28.34 5.43 -6.04
CA ASN A 31 27.44 6.55 -5.67
C ASN A 31 26.04 6.11 -5.25
N ILE A 32 25.65 4.84 -5.47
CA ILE A 32 24.25 4.41 -5.32
C ILE A 32 24.15 3.33 -4.25
N MET A 33 23.24 3.51 -3.31
CA MET A 33 22.94 2.55 -2.26
C MET A 33 21.68 1.76 -2.61
N PRO A 34 21.68 0.42 -2.55
CA PRO A 34 20.46 -0.36 -2.69
C PRO A 34 19.64 -0.28 -1.40
N LEU A 35 18.34 -0.13 -1.54
CA LEU A 35 17.39 -0.26 -0.44
C LEU A 35 16.73 -1.65 -0.45
N PRO A 36 16.33 -2.16 0.71
CA PRO A 36 15.31 -3.20 0.77
C PRO A 36 14.01 -2.69 0.14
N GLU A 37 13.19 -3.58 -0.39
CA GLU A 37 11.87 -3.23 -0.89
C GLU A 37 11.06 -2.52 0.21
N SER A 38 10.76 -1.24 0.01
CA SER A 38 10.20 -0.39 1.06
C SER A 38 8.65 -0.41 1.09
N GLY A 39 8.01 -0.44 -0.06
CA GLY A 39 6.55 -0.64 -0.25
C GLY A 39 5.65 0.53 0.18
N TRP A 40 6.11 1.45 1.02
CA TRP A 40 5.24 2.45 1.67
C TRP A 40 5.18 3.83 0.99
N MET A 41 6.22 4.21 0.24
CA MET A 41 6.33 5.58 -0.31
C MET A 41 5.26 5.89 -1.36
N GLY A 42 4.77 4.87 -2.06
CA GLY A 42 3.71 5.00 -3.05
C GLY A 42 2.38 5.40 -2.43
N ASP A 43 1.96 4.69 -1.40
CA ASP A 43 0.74 4.98 -0.65
C ASP A 43 0.86 6.30 0.12
N PHE A 44 2.03 6.56 0.69
CA PHE A 44 2.31 7.84 1.34
C PHE A 44 2.11 9.05 0.40
N ALA A 45 2.47 8.92 -0.88
CA ALA A 45 2.22 9.98 -1.86
C ALA A 45 0.72 10.25 -2.07
N ILE A 46 -0.11 9.20 -2.01
CA ILE A 46 -1.57 9.34 -2.10
C ILE A 46 -2.12 10.00 -0.83
N ASP A 47 -1.72 9.52 0.34
CA ASP A 47 -2.13 10.09 1.62
C ASP A 47 -1.75 11.57 1.73
N LEU A 48 -0.54 11.91 1.29
CA LEU A 48 -0.06 13.27 1.27
C LEU A 48 -0.92 14.18 0.36
N ALA A 49 -1.34 13.66 -0.82
CA ALA A 49 -2.24 14.37 -1.71
C ALA A 49 -3.60 14.63 -1.06
N VAL A 50 -4.16 13.63 -0.38
CA VAL A 50 -5.42 13.77 0.37
C VAL A 50 -5.27 14.85 1.46
N ARG A 51 -4.20 14.80 2.25
CA ARG A 51 -3.98 15.79 3.32
C ARG A 51 -3.77 17.20 2.79
N TYR A 52 -3.06 17.34 1.67
CA TYR A 52 -2.93 18.63 0.99
C TYR A 52 -4.29 19.17 0.51
N GLN A 53 -5.11 18.33 -0.14
CA GLN A 53 -6.45 18.73 -0.60
C GLN A 53 -7.35 19.18 0.56
N ILE A 54 -7.39 18.40 1.65
CA ILE A 54 -8.19 18.75 2.83
C ILE A 54 -7.67 20.03 3.47
N GLY A 55 -6.34 20.17 3.59
CA GLY A 55 -5.71 21.35 4.16
C GLY A 55 -6.00 22.61 3.35
N SER A 56 -5.75 22.56 2.04
CA SER A 56 -5.93 23.71 1.14
C SER A 56 -7.41 24.11 0.93
N ALA A 57 -8.35 23.18 1.05
CA ALA A 57 -9.79 23.46 0.92
C ALA A 57 -10.37 24.34 2.04
N ARG A 58 -9.62 24.55 3.14
CA ARG A 58 -10.07 25.37 4.27
C ARG A 58 -9.92 26.88 4.06
N GLY A 59 -9.42 27.31 2.92
CA GLY A 59 -9.17 28.72 2.59
C GLY A 59 -8.24 29.39 3.60
N ASP A 60 -8.48 30.63 3.94
CA ASP A 60 -7.63 31.44 4.85
C ASP A 60 -7.48 30.88 6.26
N ARG A 61 -8.26 29.86 6.63
CA ARG A 61 -8.14 29.13 7.89
C ARG A 61 -7.09 28.02 7.84
N SER A 62 -6.47 27.81 6.69
CA SER A 62 -5.40 26.81 6.51
C SER A 62 -4.06 27.52 6.32
N VAL A 63 -3.04 27.07 7.04
CA VAL A 63 -1.66 27.53 6.83
C VAL A 63 -1.22 27.31 5.38
N LEU A 64 -1.62 26.22 4.74
CA LEU A 64 -1.27 25.91 3.34
C LEU A 64 -1.78 26.98 2.39
N SER A 65 -3.05 27.40 2.55
CA SER A 65 -3.67 28.45 1.71
C SER A 65 -3.19 29.84 2.11
N ALA A 66 -3.10 30.15 3.40
CA ALA A 66 -2.67 31.46 3.91
C ALA A 66 -1.24 31.80 3.49
N MET A 67 -0.36 30.79 3.44
CA MET A 67 1.03 30.95 2.98
C MET A 67 1.22 30.68 1.49
N ASN A 68 0.14 30.41 0.74
CA ASN A 68 0.17 30.06 -0.68
C ASN A 68 1.15 28.92 -1.00
N ILE A 69 1.22 27.89 -0.12
CA ILE A 69 2.09 26.75 -0.32
C ILE A 69 1.52 25.91 -1.47
N GLN A 70 2.28 25.81 -2.55
CA GLN A 70 1.89 25.03 -3.72
C GLN A 70 2.02 23.53 -3.46
N ARG A 71 1.22 22.75 -4.18
CA ARG A 71 1.20 21.28 -4.05
C ARG A 71 2.57 20.67 -4.32
N GLU A 72 3.24 21.13 -5.34
CA GLU A 72 4.57 20.69 -5.76
C GLU A 72 5.63 20.96 -4.68
N GLU A 73 5.59 22.13 -4.08
CA GLU A 73 6.44 22.51 -2.96
C GLU A 73 6.21 21.60 -1.76
N PHE A 74 4.94 21.39 -1.40
CA PHE A 74 4.55 20.53 -0.30
C PHE A 74 5.09 19.10 -0.48
N PHE A 75 4.89 18.50 -1.65
CA PHE A 75 5.38 17.15 -1.95
C PHE A 75 6.91 17.08 -1.92
N ASN A 76 7.57 18.02 -2.59
CA ASN A 76 9.02 18.04 -2.67
C ASN A 76 9.69 18.16 -1.29
N MET A 77 9.10 18.92 -0.38
CA MET A 77 9.58 19.05 0.99
C MET A 77 9.59 17.71 1.73
N PHE A 78 8.51 16.92 1.62
CA PHE A 78 8.47 15.57 2.18
C PHE A 78 9.47 14.62 1.50
N GLY A 79 9.55 14.65 0.18
CA GLY A 79 10.54 13.86 -0.56
C GLY A 79 11.99 14.18 -0.17
N GLN A 80 12.33 15.44 0.04
CA GLN A 80 13.65 15.86 0.53
C GLN A 80 13.93 15.31 1.93
N ASN A 81 12.94 15.36 2.84
CA ASN A 81 13.11 14.83 4.20
C ASN A 81 13.26 13.31 4.20
N ILE A 82 12.49 12.59 3.37
CA ILE A 82 12.64 11.14 3.19
C ILE A 82 14.04 10.81 2.66
N ASN A 83 14.50 11.52 1.62
CA ASN A 83 15.84 11.33 1.06
C ASN A 83 16.93 11.58 2.12
N ALA A 84 16.81 12.68 2.88
CA ALA A 84 17.75 13.01 3.96
C ALA A 84 17.74 11.94 5.07
N LEU A 85 16.59 11.41 5.43
CA LEU A 85 16.45 10.33 6.41
C LEU A 85 17.15 9.05 5.94
N ILE A 86 16.90 8.63 4.70
CA ILE A 86 17.51 7.43 4.11
C ILE A 86 19.04 7.59 4.07
N LEU A 87 19.54 8.72 3.57
CA LEU A 87 20.98 8.97 3.48
C LEU A 87 21.65 9.15 4.85
N ARG A 88 20.94 9.62 5.86
CA ARG A 88 21.43 9.69 7.24
C ARG A 88 21.66 8.30 7.81
N HIS A 89 20.76 7.37 7.55
CA HIS A 89 20.83 5.99 8.07
C HIS A 89 21.48 5.00 7.10
N ARG A 90 22.22 5.48 6.09
CA ARG A 90 22.78 4.63 5.04
C ARG A 90 23.72 3.52 5.55
N ILE A 91 24.44 3.78 6.63
CA ILE A 91 25.36 2.79 7.23
C ILE A 91 24.53 1.67 7.88
N ASP A 92 23.53 2.01 8.70
CA ASP A 92 22.67 1.04 9.37
C ASP A 92 21.89 0.21 8.35
N LEU A 93 21.36 0.86 7.31
CA LEU A 93 20.67 0.19 6.21
C LEU A 93 21.59 -0.78 5.47
N ALA A 94 22.80 -0.37 5.16
CA ALA A 94 23.77 -1.23 4.50
C ALA A 94 24.12 -2.46 5.34
N ARG A 95 24.29 -2.31 6.65
CA ARG A 95 24.54 -3.42 7.57
C ARG A 95 23.38 -4.41 7.59
N LYS A 96 22.15 -3.91 7.69
CA LYS A 96 20.94 -4.75 7.66
C LYS A 96 20.76 -5.49 6.33
N VAL A 97 21.02 -4.80 5.23
CA VAL A 97 20.99 -5.40 3.89
C VAL A 97 22.04 -6.51 3.77
N TRP A 98 23.24 -6.29 4.31
CA TRP A 98 24.30 -7.29 4.34
C TRP A 98 23.92 -8.53 5.16
N GLU A 99 23.37 -8.31 6.35
CA GLU A 99 22.90 -9.40 7.23
C GLU A 99 21.79 -10.23 6.56
N TYR A 100 20.83 -9.54 5.94
CA TYR A 100 19.69 -10.17 5.32
C TYR A 100 20.02 -10.98 4.06
N LEU A 101 20.92 -10.50 3.21
CA LEU A 101 21.17 -11.09 1.91
C LEU A 101 22.38 -12.01 1.86
N ALA A 102 23.43 -11.71 2.60
CA ALA A 102 24.62 -12.53 2.63
C ALA A 102 24.55 -13.63 3.67
N GLY A 103 23.63 -13.56 4.64
CA GLY A 103 23.60 -14.45 5.80
C GLY A 103 24.92 -14.42 6.59
N LEU A 104 25.70 -13.35 6.43
CA LEU A 104 26.98 -13.10 7.05
C LEU A 104 26.83 -12.03 8.11
N ASN A 105 27.67 -12.07 9.12
CA ASN A 105 27.81 -10.93 10.02
C ASN A 105 28.22 -9.71 9.20
N ALA A 106 27.58 -8.57 9.46
CA ALA A 106 27.94 -7.33 8.80
C ALA A 106 29.43 -7.03 9.05
N PRO A 107 30.16 -6.53 8.03
CA PRO A 107 31.52 -6.10 8.24
C PRO A 107 31.60 -5.03 9.35
N PRO A 108 32.73 -4.89 10.03
CA PRO A 108 32.96 -3.82 10.98
C PRO A 108 32.63 -2.45 10.41
N GLU A 109 32.12 -1.56 11.24
CA GLU A 109 31.61 -0.24 10.82
C GLU A 109 32.66 0.63 10.14
N ASP A 110 33.90 0.52 10.58
CA ASP A 110 35.10 1.20 10.00
C ASP A 110 35.38 0.80 8.55
N LEU A 111 34.97 -0.40 8.12
CA LEU A 111 35.06 -0.85 6.73
C LEU A 111 33.83 -0.44 5.91
N VAL A 112 32.63 -0.45 6.50
CA VAL A 112 31.38 -0.10 5.83
C VAL A 112 31.24 1.42 5.65
N SER A 113 31.66 2.18 6.65
CA SER A 113 31.45 3.63 6.73
C SER A 113 32.08 4.39 5.55
N PRO A 114 33.37 4.17 5.17
CA PRO A 114 33.98 4.87 4.04
C PRO A 114 33.27 4.61 2.71
N MET A 115 32.85 3.36 2.47
CA MET A 115 32.10 2.98 1.26
C MET A 115 30.72 3.64 1.22
N MET A 116 30.00 3.65 2.33
CA MET A 116 28.65 4.20 2.41
C MET A 116 28.66 5.73 2.39
N ASN A 117 29.69 6.37 2.88
CA ASN A 117 29.82 7.83 2.87
C ASN A 117 29.95 8.43 1.46
N GLN A 118 30.42 7.65 0.49
CA GLN A 118 30.45 8.03 -0.93
C GLN A 118 29.08 7.97 -1.60
N LYS A 119 28.14 7.17 -1.06
CA LYS A 119 26.83 6.99 -1.66
C LYS A 119 25.93 8.20 -1.41
N THR A 120 25.59 8.87 -2.49
CA THR A 120 24.79 10.11 -2.50
C THR A 120 23.37 9.89 -3.04
N ARG A 121 23.11 8.71 -3.61
CA ARG A 121 21.83 8.29 -4.18
C ARG A 121 21.44 6.92 -3.65
N TRP A 122 20.21 6.56 -3.85
CA TRP A 122 19.70 5.23 -3.51
C TRP A 122 18.79 4.68 -4.61
N VAL A 123 18.67 3.36 -4.67
CA VAL A 123 17.80 2.63 -5.58
C VAL A 123 16.86 1.74 -4.77
N ASP A 124 15.59 1.76 -5.13
CA ASP A 124 14.54 0.93 -4.58
C ASP A 124 13.92 0.09 -5.69
N GLY A 125 13.88 -1.22 -5.49
CA GLY A 125 13.38 -2.20 -6.45
C GLY A 125 12.01 -2.78 -6.10
N THR A 126 11.19 -2.07 -5.31
CA THR A 126 9.84 -2.48 -4.94
C THR A 126 8.94 -2.58 -6.18
N PRO A 127 8.46 -3.78 -6.59
CA PRO A 127 7.68 -3.94 -7.81
C PRO A 127 6.35 -3.17 -7.79
N GLU A 128 5.71 -3.05 -6.63
CA GLU A 128 4.43 -2.36 -6.42
C GLU A 128 4.50 -0.88 -6.79
N TYR A 129 5.69 -0.29 -6.81
CA TYR A 129 5.90 1.09 -7.26
C TYR A 129 5.56 1.31 -8.73
N SER A 130 5.43 0.25 -9.52
CA SER A 130 4.88 0.29 -10.87
C SER A 130 3.52 0.99 -10.94
N PHE A 131 2.73 0.88 -9.88
CA PHE A 131 1.40 1.53 -9.78
C PHE A 131 1.45 2.93 -9.20
N HIS A 132 2.62 3.41 -8.74
CA HIS A 132 2.77 4.64 -7.96
C HIS A 132 3.75 5.63 -8.58
N ILE A 133 4.17 5.43 -9.84
CA ILE A 133 5.21 6.23 -10.51
C ILE A 133 4.87 7.74 -10.47
N CYS A 134 3.60 8.10 -10.71
CA CYS A 134 3.15 9.50 -10.63
C CYS A 134 3.34 10.09 -9.23
N GLY A 135 2.88 9.41 -8.19
CA GLY A 135 3.03 9.85 -6.81
C GLY A 135 4.49 9.98 -6.38
N LEU A 136 5.30 8.98 -6.72
CA LEU A 136 6.74 9.00 -6.46
C LEU A 136 7.45 10.15 -7.19
N ARG A 137 7.03 10.44 -8.43
CA ARG A 137 7.57 11.57 -9.18
C ARG A 137 7.23 12.92 -8.56
N LYS A 138 6.06 13.02 -7.90
CA LYS A 138 5.68 14.22 -7.14
C LYS A 138 6.51 14.37 -5.87
N LEU A 139 6.74 13.29 -5.13
CA LEU A 139 7.63 13.30 -3.95
C LEU A 139 9.07 13.63 -4.33
N PHE A 140 9.55 13.04 -5.42
CA PHE A 140 10.93 13.15 -5.89
C PHE A 140 10.96 13.66 -7.34
N PRO A 141 10.84 14.97 -7.56
CA PRO A 141 10.76 15.54 -8.92
C PRO A 141 11.93 15.22 -9.86
N LYS A 142 13.08 14.82 -9.30
CA LYS A 142 14.26 14.40 -10.06
C LYS A 142 14.48 12.87 -10.07
N ALA A 143 13.51 12.09 -9.56
CA ALA A 143 13.61 10.62 -9.57
C ALA A 143 13.71 10.09 -11.00
N LEU A 144 14.48 9.02 -11.16
CA LEU A 144 14.58 8.25 -12.39
C LEU A 144 13.96 6.87 -12.18
N PHE A 145 13.31 6.36 -13.22
CA PHE A 145 12.63 5.07 -13.19
C PHE A 145 13.25 4.12 -14.21
N VAL A 146 13.48 2.90 -13.80
CA VAL A 146 13.98 1.83 -14.67
C VAL A 146 12.89 0.78 -14.77
N HIS A 147 12.21 0.74 -15.92
CA HIS A 147 11.18 -0.27 -16.19
C HIS A 147 11.84 -1.54 -16.71
N ILE A 148 11.93 -2.57 -15.87
CA ILE A 148 12.41 -3.88 -16.27
C ILE A 148 11.25 -4.72 -16.79
N VAL A 149 11.39 -5.20 -18.04
CA VAL A 149 10.41 -6.03 -18.74
C VAL A 149 10.95 -7.44 -18.89
N ARG A 150 10.14 -8.42 -18.53
CA ARG A 150 10.43 -9.84 -18.72
C ARG A 150 9.26 -10.55 -19.36
N ASP A 151 9.55 -11.62 -20.12
CA ASP A 151 8.55 -12.49 -20.71
C ASP A 151 7.46 -12.90 -19.72
N VAL A 152 6.20 -12.70 -20.13
CA VAL A 152 5.03 -12.91 -19.28
C VAL A 152 4.93 -14.33 -18.77
N THR A 153 5.20 -15.32 -19.63
CA THR A 153 5.14 -16.75 -19.28
C THR A 153 6.13 -17.10 -18.18
N SER A 154 7.38 -16.60 -18.30
CA SER A 154 8.41 -16.78 -17.29
C SER A 154 8.08 -16.10 -15.96
N VAL A 155 7.45 -14.93 -16.02
CA VAL A 155 7.02 -14.21 -14.83
C VAL A 155 5.89 -14.91 -14.11
N VAL A 156 4.85 -15.32 -14.84
CA VAL A 156 3.70 -16.08 -14.30
C VAL A 156 4.16 -17.38 -13.64
N ARG A 157 5.01 -18.17 -14.32
CA ARG A 157 5.63 -19.36 -13.73
C ARG A 157 6.36 -19.06 -12.42
N SER A 158 7.09 -17.96 -12.39
CA SER A 158 7.84 -17.53 -11.18
C SER A 158 6.92 -17.06 -10.07
N MET A 159 5.82 -16.37 -10.37
CA MET A 159 4.83 -15.92 -9.38
C MET A 159 4.14 -17.11 -8.72
N LEU A 160 3.67 -18.08 -9.50
CA LEU A 160 3.00 -19.28 -9.02
C LEU A 160 3.91 -20.15 -8.12
N ASN A 161 5.22 -20.06 -8.33
CA ASN A 161 6.22 -20.79 -7.52
C ASN A 161 6.88 -19.93 -6.43
N PHE A 162 6.37 -18.73 -6.15
CA PHE A 162 6.98 -17.81 -5.17
C PHE A 162 7.00 -18.36 -3.75
N HIS A 163 6.00 -19.17 -3.36
CA HIS A 163 5.93 -19.83 -2.04
C HIS A 163 7.21 -20.61 -1.68
N ARG A 164 7.98 -21.04 -2.68
CA ARG A 164 9.26 -21.76 -2.48
C ARG A 164 10.38 -20.85 -1.99
N VAL A 165 10.23 -19.55 -2.10
CA VAL A 165 11.23 -18.54 -1.70
C VAL A 165 10.71 -17.66 -0.57
N GLY A 166 9.48 -17.18 -0.70
CA GLY A 166 8.88 -16.22 0.21
C GLY A 166 8.04 -16.81 1.33
N GLY A 167 7.76 -18.12 1.31
CA GLY A 167 6.93 -18.81 2.31
C GLY A 167 5.43 -18.55 2.18
N GLY A 168 5.01 -17.58 1.35
CA GLY A 168 3.61 -17.25 1.05
C GLY A 168 3.34 -17.23 -0.46
N SER A 169 2.07 -17.31 -0.86
CA SER A 169 1.68 -17.14 -2.26
C SER A 169 1.67 -15.67 -2.63
N LEU A 170 2.30 -15.33 -3.76
CA LEU A 170 2.28 -13.96 -4.30
C LEU A 170 0.95 -13.66 -5.00
N VAL A 171 0.35 -14.68 -5.62
CA VAL A 171 -0.92 -14.65 -6.36
C VAL A 171 -1.75 -15.87 -5.99
N ALA A 172 -3.07 -15.77 -6.06
CA ALA A 172 -3.96 -16.86 -5.72
C ALA A 172 -4.01 -17.93 -6.84
N ASN A 173 -3.91 -17.52 -8.11
CA ASN A 173 -4.02 -18.40 -9.26
C ASN A 173 -3.31 -17.81 -10.50
N GLU A 174 -3.34 -18.57 -11.59
CA GLU A 174 -2.70 -18.20 -12.86
C GLU A 174 -3.34 -16.94 -13.47
N GLN A 175 -4.66 -16.84 -13.44
CA GLN A 175 -5.37 -15.67 -13.97
C GLN A 175 -4.95 -14.37 -13.26
N GLU A 176 -4.81 -14.43 -11.93
CA GLU A 176 -4.34 -13.29 -11.16
C GLU A 176 -2.90 -12.91 -11.52
N ALA A 177 -2.02 -13.90 -11.77
CA ALA A 177 -0.65 -13.66 -12.19
C ALA A 177 -0.56 -12.92 -13.52
N TYR A 178 -1.35 -13.36 -14.53
CA TYR A 178 -1.43 -12.66 -15.83
C TYR A 178 -1.99 -11.25 -15.70
N ASN A 179 -3.07 -11.08 -14.92
CA ASN A 179 -3.66 -9.76 -14.65
C ASN A 179 -2.70 -8.83 -13.92
N TYR A 180 -1.96 -9.35 -12.95
CA TYR A 180 -0.97 -8.55 -12.22
C TYR A 180 0.14 -8.08 -13.16
N TRP A 181 0.73 -9.00 -13.94
CA TRP A 181 1.74 -8.67 -14.93
C TRP A 181 1.24 -7.60 -15.90
N PHE A 182 0.06 -7.80 -16.47
CA PHE A 182 -0.54 -6.88 -17.43
C PHE A 182 -0.72 -5.47 -16.83
N ARG A 183 -1.28 -5.39 -15.65
CA ARG A 183 -1.51 -4.11 -14.95
C ARG A 183 -0.21 -3.39 -14.63
N ALA A 184 0.77 -4.09 -14.08
CA ALA A 184 2.06 -3.51 -13.70
C ALA A 184 2.81 -2.97 -14.94
N VAL A 185 2.89 -3.79 -16.00
CA VAL A 185 3.54 -3.39 -17.25
C VAL A 185 2.80 -2.25 -17.93
N SER A 186 1.46 -2.30 -18.01
CA SER A 186 0.66 -1.20 -18.58
C SER A 186 0.86 0.12 -17.85
N SER A 187 0.94 0.08 -16.53
CA SER A 187 1.23 1.29 -15.71
C SER A 187 2.62 1.84 -16.01
N CYS A 188 3.62 0.99 -16.14
CA CYS A 188 4.97 1.41 -16.52
C CYS A 188 5.02 1.99 -17.95
N LEU A 189 4.31 1.39 -18.91
CA LEU A 189 4.23 1.90 -20.29
C LEU A 189 3.54 3.26 -20.37
N LEU A 190 2.50 3.46 -19.56
CA LEU A 190 1.88 4.77 -19.45
C LEU A 190 2.89 5.81 -18.93
N ALA A 191 3.67 5.45 -17.91
CA ALA A 191 4.71 6.32 -17.39
C ALA A 191 5.84 6.59 -18.40
N GLU A 192 6.24 5.59 -19.19
CA GLU A 192 7.22 5.78 -20.29
C GLU A 192 6.73 6.79 -21.31
N ARG A 193 5.46 6.69 -21.72
CA ARG A 193 4.85 7.65 -22.65
C ARG A 193 4.70 9.04 -22.03
N ALA A 194 4.30 9.08 -20.75
CA ALA A 194 4.05 10.34 -20.03
C ALA A 194 5.32 11.14 -19.77
N TYR A 195 6.39 10.47 -19.35
CA TYR A 195 7.62 11.14 -18.92
C TYR A 195 8.77 11.07 -19.93
N GLY A 196 8.68 10.16 -20.90
CA GLY A 196 9.68 9.98 -21.94
C GLY A 196 11.01 9.36 -21.45
N PRO A 197 11.97 9.18 -22.38
CA PRO A 197 13.19 8.41 -22.15
C PRO A 197 14.22 9.11 -21.25
N ARG A 198 14.01 10.38 -20.93
CA ARG A 198 14.88 11.10 -19.96
C ARG A 198 14.52 10.83 -18.51
N VAL A 199 13.35 10.24 -18.24
CA VAL A 199 12.84 9.98 -16.88
C VAL A 199 12.61 8.49 -16.66
N VAL A 200 12.16 7.75 -17.66
CA VAL A 200 11.92 6.32 -17.60
C VAL A 200 12.80 5.62 -18.62
N PHE A 201 13.55 4.64 -18.20
CA PHE A 201 14.39 3.80 -19.06
C PHE A 201 13.82 2.39 -19.09
N ARG A 202 13.54 1.86 -20.29
CA ARG A 202 13.12 0.47 -20.44
C ARG A 202 14.33 -0.44 -20.59
N LEU A 203 14.39 -1.49 -19.77
CA LEU A 203 15.38 -2.54 -19.85
C LEU A 203 14.70 -3.90 -20.03
N ARG A 204 15.11 -4.68 -20.99
CA ARG A 204 14.65 -6.07 -21.12
C ARG A 204 15.50 -6.97 -20.22
N TYR A 205 14.80 -7.88 -19.53
CA TYR A 205 15.50 -8.86 -18.68
C TYR A 205 16.45 -9.74 -19.52
N SER A 206 16.09 -10.06 -20.76
CA SER A 206 16.97 -10.77 -21.71
C SER A 206 18.29 -10.04 -21.93
N ASP A 207 18.27 -8.71 -22.12
CA ASP A 207 19.47 -7.93 -22.36
C ASP A 207 20.40 -7.95 -21.14
N LEU A 208 19.80 -7.97 -19.94
CA LEU A 208 20.55 -8.09 -18.68
C LEU A 208 21.22 -9.47 -18.52
N VAL A 209 20.64 -10.52 -19.12
CA VAL A 209 21.16 -11.89 -19.05
C VAL A 209 22.14 -12.17 -20.19
N ASP A 210 21.79 -11.77 -21.42
CA ASP A 210 22.52 -12.14 -22.63
C ASP A 210 23.70 -11.18 -22.91
N THR A 211 23.50 -9.89 -22.59
CA THR A 211 24.52 -8.84 -22.83
C THR A 211 24.63 -7.89 -21.61
N PRO A 212 24.94 -8.42 -20.42
CA PRO A 212 24.82 -7.68 -19.16
C PRO A 212 25.69 -6.41 -19.13
N GLU A 213 26.90 -6.45 -19.66
CA GLU A 213 27.78 -5.29 -19.68
C GLU A 213 27.20 -4.15 -20.53
N SER A 214 26.73 -4.44 -21.73
CA SER A 214 26.11 -3.45 -22.61
C SER A 214 24.85 -2.87 -22.01
N ALA A 215 24.02 -3.72 -21.43
CA ALA A 215 22.78 -3.33 -20.76
C ALA A 215 23.06 -2.38 -19.58
N LEU A 216 24.02 -2.72 -18.71
CA LEU A 216 24.39 -1.89 -17.57
C LEU A 216 25.13 -0.60 -17.97
N ARG A 217 25.94 -0.61 -19.03
CA ARG A 217 26.53 0.62 -19.57
C ARG A 217 25.45 1.61 -20.01
N SER A 218 24.47 1.13 -20.78
CA SER A 218 23.37 1.96 -21.25
C SER A 218 22.53 2.49 -20.10
N LEU A 219 22.23 1.65 -19.12
CA LEU A 219 21.50 2.01 -17.93
C LEU A 219 22.23 3.05 -17.08
N LEU A 220 23.51 2.83 -16.77
CA LEU A 220 24.30 3.76 -15.97
C LEU A 220 24.47 5.11 -16.68
N ASN A 221 24.66 5.12 -18.00
CA ASN A 221 24.63 6.34 -18.79
C ASN A 221 23.31 7.10 -18.65
N PHE A 222 22.17 6.40 -18.72
CA PHE A 222 20.85 6.99 -18.44
C PHE A 222 20.75 7.58 -17.03
N LEU A 223 21.31 6.89 -16.03
CA LEU A 223 21.33 7.36 -14.65
C LEU A 223 22.26 8.54 -14.42
N GLY A 224 23.12 8.87 -15.41
CA GLY A 224 24.15 9.91 -15.34
C GLY A 224 25.36 9.46 -14.49
N GLU A 225 25.62 8.16 -14.44
CA GLU A 225 26.71 7.56 -13.69
C GLU A 225 27.73 6.92 -14.65
N SER A 226 28.99 6.90 -14.23
CA SER A 226 30.05 6.19 -14.95
C SER A 226 29.88 4.68 -14.82
N TYR A 227 30.25 3.95 -15.86
CA TYR A 227 30.22 2.50 -15.80
C TYR A 227 31.27 1.96 -14.81
N THR A 228 30.85 0.96 -14.02
CA THR A 228 31.75 0.16 -13.17
C THR A 228 31.38 -1.31 -13.29
N ALA A 229 32.44 -2.17 -13.35
CA ALA A 229 32.27 -3.61 -13.49
C ALA A 229 31.68 -4.28 -12.23
N GLU A 230 31.78 -3.63 -11.07
CA GLU A 230 31.21 -4.12 -9.83
C GLU A 230 29.68 -4.33 -9.96
N CYS A 231 29.02 -3.54 -10.80
CA CYS A 231 27.59 -3.70 -11.09
C CYS A 231 27.22 -5.05 -11.73
N LEU A 232 28.17 -5.78 -12.29
CA LEU A 232 27.98 -7.14 -12.82
C LEU A 232 28.01 -8.22 -11.72
N THR A 233 28.62 -7.93 -10.58
CA THR A 233 28.84 -8.94 -9.52
C THR A 233 27.56 -9.67 -9.09
N PRO A 234 26.39 -9.00 -8.93
CA PRO A 234 25.17 -9.71 -8.53
C PRO A 234 24.68 -10.74 -9.57
N LEU A 235 25.03 -10.58 -10.83
CA LEU A 235 24.61 -11.49 -11.90
C LEU A 235 25.36 -12.82 -11.89
N THR A 236 26.48 -12.91 -11.18
CA THR A 236 27.24 -14.17 -11.01
C THR A 236 26.53 -15.19 -10.13
N LYS A 237 25.49 -14.77 -9.41
CA LYS A 237 24.71 -15.60 -8.47
C LYS A 237 23.21 -15.52 -8.81
N ARG A 238 22.50 -16.63 -8.64
CA ARG A 238 21.04 -16.60 -8.70
C ARG A 238 20.50 -15.94 -7.43
N ILE A 239 20.01 -14.72 -7.56
CA ILE A 239 19.41 -13.95 -6.48
C ILE A 239 17.89 -14.09 -6.59
N ASN A 240 17.24 -14.37 -5.45
CA ASN A 240 15.76 -14.38 -5.33
C ASN A 240 15.06 -15.25 -6.41
N SER A 241 15.64 -16.39 -6.77
CA SER A 241 15.09 -17.30 -7.79
C SER A 241 13.98 -18.17 -7.18
N SER A 242 12.80 -18.26 -7.83
CA SER A 242 11.73 -19.17 -7.43
C SER A 242 12.07 -20.65 -7.67
N ASN A 243 13.23 -20.96 -8.28
CA ASN A 243 13.65 -22.32 -8.62
C ASN A 243 12.53 -23.14 -9.26
N VAL A 244 11.89 -22.54 -10.27
CA VAL A 244 10.75 -23.14 -10.97
C VAL A 244 11.21 -24.48 -11.57
N PRO A 245 10.53 -25.60 -11.28
CA PRO A 245 10.85 -26.89 -11.90
C PRO A 245 10.76 -26.81 -13.44
N ALA A 246 11.64 -27.54 -14.12
CA ALA A 246 11.67 -27.54 -15.57
C ALA A 246 10.36 -28.10 -16.18
N ASP A 247 9.76 -29.05 -15.49
CA ASP A 247 8.50 -29.71 -15.84
C ASP A 247 7.24 -28.93 -15.42
N PHE A 248 7.38 -27.82 -14.66
CA PHE A 248 6.25 -27.01 -14.26
C PHE A 248 5.62 -26.32 -15.47
N LYS A 249 4.37 -26.69 -15.74
CA LYS A 249 3.56 -26.12 -16.82
C LYS A 249 2.55 -25.15 -16.25
N ILE A 250 2.26 -24.11 -17.02
CA ILE A 250 1.11 -23.22 -16.85
C ILE A 250 0.04 -23.65 -17.85
N GLY A 251 -1.20 -23.29 -17.62
CA GLY A 251 -2.34 -23.65 -18.47
C GLY A 251 -3.46 -24.24 -17.61
N ASP A 252 -3.80 -23.57 -16.52
CA ASP A 252 -4.98 -23.89 -15.70
C ASP A 252 -6.24 -23.71 -16.55
N PRO A 253 -7.05 -24.76 -16.77
CA PRO A 253 -8.30 -24.64 -17.52
C PRO A 253 -9.30 -23.62 -16.98
N ALA A 254 -9.18 -23.24 -15.70
CA ALA A 254 -10.00 -22.19 -15.09
C ALA A 254 -9.54 -20.78 -15.44
N THR A 255 -8.37 -20.62 -16.08
CA THR A 255 -7.86 -19.31 -16.49
C THR A 255 -8.56 -18.84 -17.77
N ASP A 256 -9.13 -17.62 -17.73
CA ASP A 256 -9.76 -17.01 -18.90
C ASP A 256 -8.73 -16.78 -20.03
N ALA A 257 -8.98 -17.40 -21.18
CA ALA A 257 -8.13 -17.29 -22.36
C ALA A 257 -7.94 -15.85 -22.84
N ALA A 258 -8.94 -14.98 -22.67
CA ALA A 258 -8.84 -13.57 -23.04
C ALA A 258 -7.82 -12.82 -22.17
N VAL A 259 -7.67 -13.20 -20.90
CA VAL A 259 -6.66 -12.63 -20.00
C VAL A 259 -5.26 -13.02 -20.44
N VAL A 260 -5.06 -14.30 -20.76
CA VAL A 260 -3.79 -14.83 -21.29
C VAL A 260 -3.43 -14.14 -22.60
N GLU A 261 -4.38 -14.10 -23.55
CA GLU A 261 -4.18 -13.48 -24.85
C GLU A 261 -3.79 -12.01 -24.75
N ARG A 262 -4.50 -11.26 -23.92
CA ARG A 262 -4.21 -9.84 -23.69
C ARG A 262 -2.80 -9.60 -23.15
N ALA A 263 -2.38 -10.38 -22.15
CA ALA A 263 -1.05 -10.27 -21.57
C ALA A 263 0.05 -10.70 -22.56
N THR A 264 -0.17 -11.80 -23.28
CA THR A 264 0.77 -12.31 -24.29
C THR A 264 0.91 -11.34 -25.46
N ARG A 265 -0.20 -10.77 -25.93
CA ARG A 265 -0.20 -9.76 -27.00
C ARG A 265 0.58 -8.52 -26.58
N LEU A 266 0.37 -8.00 -25.36
CA LEU A 266 1.15 -6.88 -24.83
C LEU A 266 2.64 -7.23 -24.74
N CYS A 267 2.97 -8.45 -24.29
CA CYS A 267 4.35 -8.90 -24.22
C CYS A 267 5.02 -8.94 -25.60
N ALA A 268 4.33 -9.45 -26.63
CA ALA A 268 4.81 -9.46 -28.01
C ALA A 268 5.01 -8.03 -28.55
N GLN A 269 4.05 -7.16 -28.33
CA GLN A 269 4.16 -5.74 -28.73
C GLN A 269 5.37 -5.05 -28.11
N LEU A 270 5.73 -5.35 -26.86
CA LEU A 270 6.88 -4.78 -26.20
C LEU A 270 8.23 -5.17 -26.81
N VAL A 271 8.29 -6.34 -27.45
CA VAL A 271 9.48 -6.78 -28.18
C VAL A 271 9.66 -5.97 -29.47
N GLU A 272 8.56 -5.68 -30.16
CA GLU A 272 8.56 -5.01 -31.46
C GLU A 272 8.56 -3.48 -31.34
N THR A 273 7.95 -2.94 -30.28
CA THR A 273 7.77 -1.49 -30.12
C THR A 273 8.95 -0.89 -29.37
N PRO A 274 9.70 0.02 -29.98
CA PRO A 274 10.74 0.76 -29.28
C PRO A 274 10.16 1.62 -28.17
N GLN A 275 11.01 1.99 -27.21
CA GLN A 275 10.64 2.98 -26.21
C GLN A 275 10.31 4.32 -26.89
N PRO A 276 9.30 5.08 -26.41
CA PRO A 276 9.01 6.40 -26.94
C PRO A 276 10.25 7.30 -26.93
N SER A 277 10.48 8.04 -28.01
CA SER A 277 11.61 8.98 -28.14
C SER A 277 11.39 10.27 -27.35
N GLU A 278 10.11 10.61 -27.12
CA GLU A 278 9.70 11.86 -26.44
C GLU A 278 8.55 11.60 -25.46
N ALA A 279 8.36 12.54 -24.54
CA ALA A 279 7.22 12.56 -23.64
C ALA A 279 5.94 12.97 -24.38
N SER A 280 4.83 12.33 -24.08
CA SER A 280 3.50 12.64 -24.60
C SER A 280 2.69 13.42 -23.56
N PRO A 281 2.26 14.66 -23.87
CA PRO A 281 1.39 15.43 -22.97
C PRO A 281 0.09 14.70 -22.63
N SER A 282 -0.54 14.05 -23.62
CA SER A 282 -1.79 13.30 -23.39
C SER A 282 -1.60 12.12 -22.46
N ALA A 283 -0.47 11.40 -22.57
CA ALA A 283 -0.15 10.31 -21.64
C ALA A 283 0.18 10.84 -20.23
N ALA A 284 0.77 12.03 -20.14
CA ALA A 284 1.01 12.69 -18.85
C ALA A 284 -0.32 13.07 -18.18
N GLU A 285 -1.27 13.60 -18.95
CA GLU A 285 -2.63 13.89 -18.46
C GLU A 285 -3.36 12.60 -18.01
N GLU A 286 -3.26 11.51 -18.78
CA GLU A 286 -3.82 10.20 -18.42
C GLU A 286 -3.23 9.69 -17.09
N LEU A 287 -1.92 9.78 -16.93
CA LEU A 287 -1.22 9.34 -15.72
C LEU A 287 -1.60 10.20 -14.49
N GLU A 288 -1.70 11.52 -14.67
CA GLU A 288 -2.17 12.45 -13.64
C GLU A 288 -3.63 12.19 -13.27
N ALA A 289 -4.49 11.91 -14.26
CA ALA A 289 -5.89 11.57 -14.04
C ALA A 289 -6.03 10.28 -13.23
N ALA A 290 -5.25 9.25 -13.55
CA ALA A 290 -5.22 7.99 -12.83
C ALA A 290 -4.74 8.18 -11.36
N PHE A 291 -3.73 9.00 -11.14
CA PHE A 291 -3.29 9.37 -9.79
C PHE A 291 -4.38 10.15 -9.04
N ALA A 292 -4.98 11.14 -9.69
CA ALA A 292 -6.04 11.96 -9.11
C ALA A 292 -7.29 11.12 -8.78
N GLU A 293 -7.60 10.09 -9.58
CA GLU A 293 -8.69 9.16 -9.30
C GLU A 293 -8.43 8.35 -8.02
N ARG A 294 -7.21 7.83 -7.86
CA ARG A 294 -6.81 7.14 -6.62
C ARG A 294 -6.90 8.05 -5.40
N VAL A 295 -6.41 9.29 -5.54
CA VAL A 295 -6.49 10.29 -4.48
C VAL A 295 -7.95 10.59 -4.13
N ARG A 296 -8.83 10.77 -5.15
CA ARG A 296 -10.26 10.97 -4.94
C ARG A 296 -10.92 9.80 -4.26
N PHE A 297 -10.56 8.57 -4.65
CA PHE A 297 -11.08 7.37 -4.03
C PHE A 297 -10.73 7.33 -2.52
N VAL A 298 -9.47 7.54 -2.15
CA VAL A 298 -9.06 7.58 -0.75
C VAL A 298 -9.69 8.76 -0.01
N ALA A 299 -9.72 9.94 -0.64
CA ALA A 299 -10.35 11.13 -0.07
C ALA A 299 -11.87 10.98 0.08
N SER A 300 -12.54 10.23 -0.80
CA SER A 300 -13.99 9.99 -0.70
C SER A 300 -14.33 9.20 0.54
N MET A 301 -13.53 8.23 0.91
CA MET A 301 -13.71 7.48 2.15
C MET A 301 -13.60 8.41 3.38
N ASP A 302 -12.59 9.30 3.41
CA ASP A 302 -12.45 10.32 4.46
C ASP A 302 -13.57 11.38 4.37
N SER A 303 -13.98 11.80 3.15
CA SER A 303 -14.98 12.84 2.96
C SER A 303 -16.40 12.35 3.18
N GLU A 304 -16.72 11.11 2.87
CA GLU A 304 -18.02 10.51 3.24
C GLU A 304 -18.17 10.47 4.76
N TYR A 305 -17.14 10.12 5.46
CA TYR A 305 -17.13 10.20 6.91
C TYR A 305 -17.31 11.63 7.43
N CYS A 306 -16.55 12.59 6.88
CA CYS A 306 -16.70 14.01 7.23
C CYS A 306 -18.08 14.56 6.85
N ARG A 307 -18.61 14.14 5.69
CA ARG A 307 -19.97 14.51 5.25
C ARG A 307 -21.03 13.92 6.17
N ALA A 308 -20.91 12.66 6.56
CA ALA A 308 -21.81 12.03 7.51
C ALA A 308 -21.79 12.77 8.86
N LEU A 309 -20.61 13.17 9.35
CA LEU A 309 -20.46 13.99 10.55
C LEU A 309 -21.10 15.38 10.39
N GLN A 310 -20.93 16.04 9.23
CA GLN A 310 -21.57 17.33 8.93
C GLN A 310 -23.08 17.21 8.85
N ILE A 311 -23.61 16.16 8.19
CA ILE A 311 -25.05 15.88 8.11
C ILE A 311 -25.60 15.61 9.52
N ILE A 312 -24.92 14.80 10.31
CA ILE A 312 -25.30 14.52 11.70
C ILE A 312 -25.31 15.82 12.52
N THR A 313 -24.32 16.69 12.32
CA THR A 313 -24.22 17.98 13.01
C THR A 313 -25.29 18.96 12.54
N ALA A 314 -25.57 18.99 11.24
CA ALA A 314 -26.64 19.82 10.67
C ALA A 314 -28.03 19.36 11.14
N LEU A 315 -28.30 18.04 11.13
CA LEU A 315 -29.53 17.46 11.65
C LEU A 315 -29.71 17.72 13.15
N LYS A 316 -28.62 17.67 13.91
CA LYS A 316 -28.63 18.04 15.33
C LYS A 316 -29.00 19.51 15.52
N LYS A 317 -28.43 20.39 14.69
CA LYS A 317 -28.74 21.83 14.73
C LYS A 317 -30.17 22.10 14.30
N GLU A 318 -30.62 21.48 13.22
CA GLU A 318 -31.99 21.61 12.72
C GLU A 318 -33.00 21.08 13.71
N ASN A 319 -32.75 19.94 14.36
CA ASN A 319 -33.59 19.43 15.42
C ASN A 319 -33.63 20.39 16.63
N ALA A 320 -32.49 20.94 17.01
CA ALA A 320 -32.43 21.93 18.10
C ALA A 320 -33.19 23.25 17.72
N GLU A 321 -33.10 23.65 16.45
CA GLU A 321 -33.84 24.82 15.93
C GLU A 321 -35.34 24.52 15.83
N ARG A 322 -35.75 23.33 15.35
CA ARG A 322 -37.14 22.87 15.39
C ARG A 322 -37.68 22.81 16.81
N GLU A 323 -36.93 22.25 17.74
CA GLU A 323 -37.31 22.23 19.15
C GLU A 323 -37.54 23.66 19.69
N ARG A 324 -36.63 24.60 19.36
CA ARG A 324 -36.82 26.02 19.72
C ARG A 324 -38.04 26.63 19.03
N SER A 325 -38.24 26.33 17.72
CA SER A 325 -39.42 26.81 16.98
C SER A 325 -40.70 26.22 17.52
N TYR A 326 -40.72 24.92 17.81
CA TYR A 326 -41.88 24.27 18.47
C TYR A 326 -42.11 24.86 19.85
N HIS A 327 -41.03 25.17 20.59
CA HIS A 327 -41.17 25.76 21.90
C HIS A 327 -41.75 27.19 21.83
N VAL A 328 -41.34 27.98 20.86
CA VAL A 328 -41.88 29.34 20.62
C VAL A 328 -43.33 29.30 20.13
N GLU A 329 -43.64 28.34 19.25
CA GLU A 329 -45.01 28.16 18.73
C GLU A 329 -45.95 27.61 19.82
N LEU A 330 -45.43 26.70 20.66
CA LEU A 330 -46.16 26.19 21.83
C LEU A 330 -46.45 27.31 22.86
N GLN A 331 -45.46 28.14 23.12
CA GLN A 331 -45.64 29.31 23.99
C GLN A 331 -46.69 30.29 23.42
N ARG A 332 -46.67 30.49 22.08
CA ARG A 332 -47.64 31.35 21.40
C ARG A 332 -49.04 30.79 21.51
N LEU A 333 -49.21 29.46 21.26
CA LEU A 333 -50.50 28.79 21.37
C LEU A 333 -50.99 28.75 22.85
N GLN A 334 -50.05 28.62 23.78
CA GLN A 334 -50.36 28.68 25.20
C GLN A 334 -50.85 30.08 25.63
N VAL A 335 -50.24 31.14 25.09
CA VAL A 335 -50.70 32.51 25.32
C VAL A 335 -52.07 32.75 24.72
N GLU A 336 -52.34 32.23 23.51
CA GLU A 336 -53.67 32.34 22.87
C GLU A 336 -54.74 31.50 23.55
N GLN A 337 -54.37 30.36 24.15
CA GLN A 337 -55.31 29.51 24.92
C GLN A 337 -55.45 29.92 26.39
N ALA A 338 -54.47 30.64 26.96
CA ALA A 338 -54.50 31.09 28.36
C ALA A 338 -55.70 31.96 28.72
N ASP A 339 -56.33 32.58 27.71
CA ASP A 339 -57.56 33.36 27.90
C ASP A 339 -58.83 32.49 28.00
N ARG A 340 -58.73 31.17 27.68
CA ARG A 340 -59.94 30.30 27.67
C ARG A 340 -60.04 29.26 28.78
N GLU A 341 -58.96 28.70 29.30
CA GLU A 341 -59.07 27.63 30.31
C GLU A 341 -57.84 27.51 31.23
N ARG A 342 -57.88 28.23 32.35
CA ARG A 342 -56.76 28.20 33.34
C ARG A 342 -56.51 26.83 34.00
N SER A 343 -57.53 25.97 34.10
CA SER A 343 -57.34 24.70 34.80
C SER A 343 -56.63 23.59 33.96
N TYR A 344 -56.74 23.62 32.63
CA TYR A 344 -56.10 22.66 31.73
C TYR A 344 -54.65 23.02 31.46
N GLN A 345 -54.27 24.24 31.66
CA GLN A 345 -52.92 24.77 31.36
C GLN A 345 -51.85 24.13 32.20
N VAL A 346 -52.07 23.96 33.49
CA VAL A 346 -51.07 23.39 34.41
C VAL A 346 -50.79 21.91 34.13
N GLU A 347 -51.85 21.16 33.79
CA GLU A 347 -51.73 19.75 33.45
C GLU A 347 -51.04 19.55 32.08
N LEU A 348 -51.36 20.40 31.09
CA LEU A 348 -50.79 20.39 29.76
C LEU A 348 -49.29 20.82 29.76
N GLU A 349 -48.96 21.88 30.49
CA GLU A 349 -47.57 22.34 30.69
C GLU A 349 -46.70 21.27 31.36
N ARG A 350 -47.25 20.58 32.39
CA ARG A 350 -46.58 19.48 33.06
C ARG A 350 -46.32 18.32 32.12
N LEU A 351 -47.30 17.90 31.32
CA LEU A 351 -47.15 16.79 30.36
C LEU A 351 -46.18 17.12 29.24
N GLN A 352 -46.19 18.36 28.74
CA GLN A 352 -45.25 18.80 27.69
C GLN A 352 -43.80 18.89 28.19
N THR A 353 -43.63 19.32 29.43
CA THR A 353 -42.32 19.38 30.06
C THR A 353 -41.73 17.99 30.26
N GLU A 354 -42.51 17.04 30.75
CA GLU A 354 -42.12 15.65 30.91
C GLU A 354 -41.79 14.97 29.58
N GLN A 355 -42.51 15.31 28.50
CA GLN A 355 -42.27 14.78 27.17
C GLN A 355 -40.96 15.33 26.56
N ALA A 356 -40.70 16.62 26.67
CA ALA A 356 -39.49 17.26 26.21
C ALA A 356 -38.22 16.76 26.97
N GLU A 357 -38.35 16.49 28.28
CA GLU A 357 -37.28 15.89 29.06
C GLU A 357 -36.98 14.44 28.65
N ARG A 358 -38.00 13.62 28.38
CA ARG A 358 -37.84 12.25 27.85
C ARG A 358 -37.21 12.24 26.47
N GLU A 359 -37.63 13.14 25.56
CA GLU A 359 -37.04 13.26 24.22
C GLU A 359 -35.58 13.73 24.27
N ARG A 360 -35.27 14.71 25.11
CA ARG A 360 -33.88 15.16 25.34
C ARG A 360 -33.00 14.03 25.90
N SER A 361 -33.54 13.26 26.85
CA SER A 361 -32.82 12.10 27.38
C SER A 361 -32.53 11.04 26.32
N HIS A 362 -33.54 10.77 25.45
CA HIS A 362 -33.43 9.79 24.38
C HIS A 362 -32.47 10.24 23.25
N ILE A 363 -32.52 11.52 22.89
CA ILE A 363 -31.60 12.10 21.89
C ILE A 363 -30.15 12.10 22.45
N ALA A 364 -29.95 12.44 23.71
CA ALA A 364 -28.65 12.41 24.37
C ALA A 364 -28.07 10.98 24.44
N GLU A 365 -28.95 9.99 24.66
CA GLU A 365 -28.56 8.59 24.69
C GLU A 365 -28.18 8.06 23.29
N LEU A 366 -28.96 8.41 22.26
CA LEU A 366 -28.64 8.07 20.87
C LEU A 366 -27.32 8.72 20.42
N GLN A 367 -27.05 9.96 20.83
CA GLN A 367 -25.79 10.65 20.55
C GLN A 367 -24.59 9.97 21.23
N ARG A 368 -24.76 9.54 22.48
CA ARG A 368 -23.72 8.77 23.20
C ARG A 368 -23.44 7.43 22.53
N LEU A 369 -24.47 6.71 22.12
CA LEU A 369 -24.34 5.43 21.44
C LEU A 369 -23.66 5.58 20.07
N GLN A 370 -24.04 6.59 19.28
CA GLN A 370 -23.41 6.87 17.99
C GLN A 370 -21.93 7.21 18.14
N ALA A 371 -21.59 8.07 19.11
CA ALA A 371 -20.19 8.41 19.40
C ALA A 371 -19.38 7.17 19.87
N HIS A 372 -20.03 6.29 20.64
CA HIS A 372 -19.41 5.04 21.10
C HIS A 372 -19.16 4.06 19.95
N ILE A 373 -20.14 3.90 19.03
CA ILE A 373 -20.01 3.07 17.83
C ILE A 373 -18.86 3.58 16.94
N ILE A 374 -18.76 4.89 16.71
CA ILE A 374 -17.67 5.49 15.95
C ILE A 374 -16.31 5.21 16.59
N LYS A 375 -16.22 5.38 17.91
CA LYS A 375 -14.99 5.12 18.66
C LYS A 375 -14.57 3.65 18.62
N LEU A 376 -15.54 2.74 18.76
CA LEU A 376 -15.28 1.29 18.66
C LEU A 376 -14.90 0.87 17.25
N THR A 377 -15.54 1.43 16.22
CA THR A 377 -15.24 1.12 14.82
C THR A 377 -13.82 1.58 14.46
N ASN A 378 -13.43 2.77 14.91
CA ASN A 378 -12.07 3.26 14.69
C ASN A 378 -11.03 2.43 15.45
N ARG A 379 -11.32 2.05 16.70
CA ARG A 379 -10.46 1.21 17.52
C ARG A 379 -10.31 -0.21 16.93
N LEU A 380 -11.39 -0.74 16.37
CA LEU A 380 -11.38 -2.03 15.68
C LEU A 380 -10.55 -1.95 14.38
N ARG A 381 -10.70 -0.88 13.60
CA ARG A 381 -9.86 -0.65 12.40
C ARG A 381 -8.38 -0.57 12.74
N GLU A 382 -8.04 0.16 13.79
CA GLU A 382 -6.66 0.26 14.27
C GLU A 382 -6.13 -1.09 14.76
N GLN A 383 -6.91 -1.83 15.55
CA GLN A 383 -6.55 -3.17 16.00
C GLN A 383 -6.40 -4.17 14.85
N LEU A 384 -7.31 -4.12 13.86
CA LEU A 384 -7.22 -4.95 12.65
C LEU A 384 -5.98 -4.60 11.82
N GLY A 385 -5.67 -3.31 11.69
CA GLY A 385 -4.46 -2.83 11.03
C GLY A 385 -3.19 -3.31 11.75
N ASN A 386 -3.16 -3.23 13.07
CA ASN A 386 -2.05 -3.69 13.90
C ASN A 386 -1.92 -5.22 13.87
N THR A 387 -3.03 -5.94 13.90
CA THR A 387 -3.04 -7.41 13.78
C THR A 387 -2.52 -7.86 12.42
N ARG A 388 -2.88 -7.14 11.33
CA ARG A 388 -2.36 -7.42 9.99
C ARG A 388 -0.85 -7.19 9.90
N LYS A 389 -0.34 -6.09 10.49
CA LYS A 389 1.10 -5.83 10.57
C LYS A 389 1.83 -6.91 11.37
N LEU A 390 1.26 -7.33 12.49
CA LEU A 390 1.81 -8.41 13.32
C LEU A 390 1.83 -9.75 12.57
N LEU A 391 0.76 -10.09 11.83
CA LEU A 391 0.71 -11.30 11.02
C LEU A 391 1.77 -11.28 9.92
N HIS A 392 1.95 -10.14 9.24
CA HIS A 392 3.00 -9.98 8.24
C HIS A 392 4.40 -10.14 8.83
N LEU A 393 4.68 -9.51 9.97
CA LEU A 393 5.95 -9.65 10.67
C LEU A 393 6.21 -11.10 11.12
N LEU A 394 5.17 -11.81 11.56
CA LEU A 394 5.27 -13.21 11.95
C LEU A 394 5.52 -14.14 10.76
N ASP A 395 4.89 -13.87 9.60
CA ASP A 395 5.16 -14.58 8.35
C ASP A 395 6.60 -14.31 7.85
N GLU A 396 7.12 -13.10 8.04
CA GLU A 396 8.53 -12.78 7.77
C GLU A 396 9.49 -13.55 8.69
N VAL A 397 9.18 -13.62 9.97
CA VAL A 397 9.97 -14.39 10.97
C VAL A 397 9.92 -15.89 10.65
N GLU A 398 8.77 -16.43 10.27
CA GLU A 398 8.64 -17.83 9.83
C GLU A 398 9.49 -18.10 8.59
N SER A 399 9.43 -17.22 7.62
CA SER A 399 10.22 -17.28 6.38
C SER A 399 11.73 -17.19 6.66
N ALA A 400 12.13 -16.35 7.60
CA ALA A 400 13.52 -16.21 8.04
C ALA A 400 14.00 -17.48 8.79
N ALA A 401 13.16 -18.03 9.66
CA ALA A 401 13.44 -19.27 10.38
C ALA A 401 13.56 -20.48 9.43
N ALA A 402 12.71 -20.56 8.41
CA ALA A 402 12.76 -21.61 7.38
C ALA A 402 14.04 -21.51 6.54
N ARG A 403 14.47 -20.29 6.16
CA ARG A 403 15.73 -20.04 5.43
C ARG A 403 16.96 -20.41 6.26
N LEU A 404 16.95 -20.09 7.56
CA LEU A 404 18.02 -20.51 8.47
C LEU A 404 18.14 -22.04 8.53
N ARG A 405 17.01 -22.76 8.63
CA ARG A 405 16.97 -24.24 8.65
C ARG A 405 17.50 -24.88 7.37
N SER A 406 17.25 -24.28 6.21
CA SER A 406 17.66 -24.80 4.90
C SER A 406 19.11 -24.51 4.58
N SER A 407 19.77 -23.55 5.25
CA SER A 407 21.12 -23.09 4.91
C SER A 407 22.17 -24.19 5.09
N ARG A 408 23.05 -24.32 4.08
CA ARG A 408 24.18 -25.28 4.14
C ARG A 408 25.12 -24.99 5.32
N ARG A 409 25.29 -23.73 5.71
CA ARG A 409 26.14 -23.31 6.82
C ARG A 409 25.58 -23.75 8.17
N TRP A 410 24.26 -23.63 8.37
CA TRP A 410 23.63 -24.13 9.59
C TRP A 410 23.76 -25.64 9.71
N LYS A 411 23.57 -26.41 8.61
CA LYS A 411 23.74 -27.87 8.57
C LYS A 411 25.16 -28.30 8.88
N LEU A 412 26.17 -27.56 8.44
CA LEU A 412 27.57 -27.81 8.73
C LEU A 412 27.97 -27.46 10.17
N ALA A 413 27.40 -26.37 10.71
CA ALA A 413 27.67 -25.94 12.09
C ALA A 413 26.96 -26.81 13.14
N ASN A 414 25.92 -27.53 12.76
CA ASN A 414 25.10 -28.36 13.66
C ASN A 414 24.83 -29.75 13.07
N PRO A 415 25.88 -30.56 12.83
CA PRO A 415 25.74 -31.79 12.06
C PRO A 415 24.84 -32.82 12.77
N VAL A 416 24.94 -32.96 14.11
CA VAL A 416 24.13 -33.89 14.90
C VAL A 416 22.66 -33.48 14.89
N THR A 417 22.36 -32.18 14.97
CA THR A 417 21.00 -31.65 14.95
C THR A 417 20.39 -31.77 13.57
N ALA A 418 21.20 -31.59 12.52
CA ALA A 418 20.76 -31.73 11.12
C ALA A 418 20.40 -33.16 10.76
N ILE A 419 21.15 -34.16 11.31
CA ILE A 419 20.86 -35.58 11.12
C ILE A 419 19.62 -35.96 11.90
N LYS A 420 19.48 -35.53 13.17
CA LYS A 420 18.29 -35.73 13.99
C LYS A 420 17.03 -35.12 13.38
N ALA A 421 17.13 -33.93 12.79
CA ALA A 421 16.02 -33.26 12.09
C ALA A 421 15.56 -34.04 10.84
N LYS A 422 16.46 -34.76 10.19
CA LYS A 422 16.14 -35.65 9.06
C LYS A 422 15.48 -36.95 9.46
N LEU A 423 15.84 -37.48 10.62
CA LEU A 423 15.31 -38.75 11.15
C LEU A 423 14.02 -38.55 11.94
N PHE A 424 13.85 -37.42 12.62
CA PHE A 424 12.71 -37.15 13.50
C PHE A 424 12.22 -35.68 13.27
N PRO A 425 11.58 -35.37 12.16
CA PRO A 425 11.28 -33.98 11.78
C PRO A 425 10.40 -33.23 12.78
N ASN A 426 9.64 -33.94 13.60
CA ASN A 426 8.68 -33.33 14.55
C ASN A 426 9.18 -33.27 16.01
N LYS A 427 10.42 -33.71 16.32
CA LYS A 427 10.91 -33.84 17.70
C LYS A 427 12.24 -33.13 18.01
N VAL A 428 12.84 -32.40 17.04
CA VAL A 428 14.18 -31.84 17.24
C VAL A 428 14.11 -30.34 17.48
N SER A 429 14.44 -29.93 18.70
CA SER A 429 14.75 -28.52 19.02
C SER A 429 16.11 -28.15 18.45
N LEU A 430 16.16 -27.08 17.69
CA LEU A 430 17.36 -26.61 16.95
C LEU A 430 18.26 -25.69 17.78
N GLY A 431 18.07 -25.63 19.12
CA GLY A 431 18.89 -24.79 20.00
C GLY A 431 18.45 -23.32 20.11
N TYR A 432 17.53 -22.88 19.27
CA TYR A 432 16.88 -21.56 19.35
C TYR A 432 15.51 -21.66 20.03
N GLY A 433 15.42 -22.43 21.11
CA GLY A 433 14.18 -22.90 21.75
C GLY A 433 13.13 -21.84 22.12
N HIS A 434 13.49 -20.55 22.15
CA HIS A 434 12.51 -19.48 22.33
C HIS A 434 11.84 -19.12 20.99
N LEU A 435 12.62 -19.01 19.93
CA LEU A 435 12.10 -18.64 18.58
C LEU A 435 11.26 -19.79 18.00
N GLU A 436 11.67 -21.05 18.21
CA GLU A 436 10.90 -22.23 17.79
C GLU A 436 9.60 -22.38 18.55
N ARG A 437 9.59 -22.07 19.85
CA ARG A 437 8.35 -22.05 20.65
C ARG A 437 7.40 -20.95 20.17
N VAL A 438 7.92 -19.75 19.85
CA VAL A 438 7.10 -18.66 19.34
C VAL A 438 6.52 -19.01 17.97
N VAL A 439 7.34 -19.56 17.06
CA VAL A 439 6.89 -19.98 15.72
C VAL A 439 5.91 -21.15 15.81
N ALA A 440 6.18 -22.15 16.65
CA ALA A 440 5.28 -23.28 16.87
C ALA A 440 3.96 -22.85 17.52
N SER A 441 4.02 -21.95 18.52
CA SER A 441 2.83 -21.38 19.14
C SER A 441 2.01 -20.54 18.16
N TYR A 442 2.69 -19.79 17.27
CA TYR A 442 2.04 -19.04 16.21
C TYR A 442 1.36 -19.94 15.19
N LEU A 443 2.05 -20.99 14.71
CA LEU A 443 1.48 -21.97 13.79
C LEU A 443 0.29 -22.72 14.40
N GLN A 444 0.39 -23.10 15.66
CA GLN A 444 -0.69 -23.74 16.41
C GLN A 444 -1.87 -22.77 16.63
N TRP A 445 -1.58 -21.53 16.98
CA TRP A 445 -2.57 -20.47 17.10
C TRP A 445 -3.25 -20.18 15.76
N ARG A 446 -2.49 -20.09 14.64
CA ARG A 446 -3.01 -19.91 13.28
C ARG A 446 -3.87 -21.09 12.83
N ALA A 447 -3.43 -22.33 13.10
CA ALA A 447 -4.17 -23.54 12.75
C ALA A 447 -5.44 -23.76 13.59
N SER A 448 -5.45 -23.30 14.85
CA SER A 448 -6.59 -23.46 15.76
C SER A 448 -7.71 -22.45 15.55
N ARG A 449 -7.49 -21.38 14.76
CA ARG A 449 -8.48 -20.31 14.62
C ARG A 449 -9.10 -20.24 13.22
N ALA A 450 -10.25 -20.88 13.08
CA ALA A 450 -11.23 -20.57 12.01
C ALA A 450 -11.62 -19.07 11.97
N GLU A 451 -11.36 -18.32 13.06
CA GLU A 451 -11.57 -16.88 13.19
C GLU A 451 -10.64 -16.03 12.31
N ILE A 452 -9.43 -16.51 11.93
CA ILE A 452 -8.55 -15.75 11.02
C ILE A 452 -9.15 -15.67 9.62
N ALA A 453 -9.81 -16.71 9.15
CA ALA A 453 -10.59 -16.67 7.92
C ALA A 453 -11.74 -15.66 8.04
N LYS A 454 -12.49 -15.69 9.16
CA LYS A 454 -13.54 -14.70 9.44
C LYS A 454 -13.02 -13.26 9.53
N ILE A 455 -11.86 -13.05 10.14
CA ILE A 455 -11.22 -11.71 10.22
C ILE A 455 -10.81 -11.23 8.82
N ASN A 456 -10.25 -12.10 7.98
CA ASN A 456 -9.90 -11.76 6.60
C ASN A 456 -11.16 -11.47 5.75
N ASP A 457 -12.25 -12.21 5.96
CA ASP A 457 -13.51 -11.95 5.27
C ASP A 457 -14.18 -10.67 5.78
N GLN A 458 -14.09 -10.37 7.06
CA GLN A 458 -14.53 -9.09 7.62
C GLN A 458 -13.69 -7.91 7.11
N ILE A 459 -12.38 -8.08 6.97
CA ILE A 459 -11.49 -7.07 6.35
C ILE A 459 -11.86 -6.87 4.88
N LYS A 460 -12.18 -7.92 4.13
CA LYS A 460 -12.65 -7.83 2.75
C LYS A 460 -14.00 -7.09 2.65
N MET A 461 -14.93 -7.40 3.54
CA MET A 461 -16.24 -6.71 3.59
C MET A 461 -16.11 -5.22 3.97
N LEU A 462 -15.13 -4.85 4.81
CA LEU A 462 -14.84 -3.46 5.17
C LEU A 462 -14.06 -2.70 4.08
N ALA A 463 -13.44 -3.41 3.15
CA ALA A 463 -12.67 -2.81 2.04
C ALA A 463 -13.51 -2.55 0.77
N PHE A 464 -14.73 -3.11 0.69
CA PHE A 464 -15.64 -2.85 -0.43
C PHE A 464 -16.84 -2.03 0.06
N PRO A 465 -17.17 -0.91 -0.60
CA PRO A 465 -18.41 -0.23 -0.31
C PRO A 465 -19.56 -1.16 -0.67
N THR A 466 -20.33 -1.59 0.32
CA THR A 466 -21.64 -2.16 0.06
C THR A 466 -22.45 -1.09 -0.64
N THR A 467 -22.80 -1.32 -1.89
CA THR A 467 -23.84 -0.53 -2.57
C THR A 467 -25.05 -0.44 -1.66
N PRO A 468 -25.60 0.76 -1.43
CA PRO A 468 -26.85 0.86 -0.68
C PRO A 468 -27.92 0.07 -1.42
N PRO A 469 -28.80 -0.62 -0.71
CA PRO A 469 -29.90 -1.31 -1.35
C PRO A 469 -30.73 -0.30 -2.14
N THR A 470 -30.91 -0.60 -3.43
CA THR A 470 -31.85 0.10 -4.31
C THR A 470 -33.22 0.15 -3.63
N SER A 471 -33.68 1.36 -3.42
CA SER A 471 -35.03 1.64 -2.96
C SER A 471 -36.08 1.23 -4.03
N SER A 472 -36.47 -0.01 -4.01
CA SER A 472 -37.63 -0.48 -4.73
C SER A 472 -38.21 -1.64 -3.91
N GLU A 473 -39.09 -1.29 -3.00
CA GLU A 473 -40.21 -2.08 -2.44
C GLU A 473 -40.66 -1.46 -1.12
N ILE A 474 -41.29 -0.27 -1.21
CA ILE A 474 -42.29 0.13 -0.25
C ILE A 474 -43.55 0.37 -1.07
N GLY A 475 -44.38 -0.66 -1.12
CA GLY A 475 -45.72 -0.56 -1.64
C GLY A 475 -46.58 0.41 -0.78
N PRO A 476 -47.60 0.98 -1.36
CA PRO A 476 -48.42 1.99 -0.69
C PRO A 476 -49.24 1.35 0.44
N THR A 477 -48.93 1.72 1.68
CA THR A 477 -49.84 1.46 2.79
C THR A 477 -51.03 2.43 2.73
N ASN A 478 -52.20 1.84 2.67
CA ASN A 478 -53.53 2.41 2.63
C ASN A 478 -53.71 3.67 3.51
N SER A 479 -54.12 4.72 2.85
CA SER A 479 -54.81 5.85 3.47
C SER A 479 -56.17 5.39 4.00
N THR A 480 -56.29 5.27 5.30
CA THR A 480 -57.62 5.22 5.94
C THR A 480 -58.02 6.64 6.25
N THR A 481 -58.92 7.15 5.43
CA THR A 481 -59.73 8.32 5.70
C THR A 481 -60.56 8.07 6.97
N VAL A 482 -60.37 8.90 7.99
CA VAL A 482 -61.40 9.12 9.02
C VAL A 482 -61.94 10.52 8.79
N ARG A 483 -63.21 10.55 8.40
CA ARG A 483 -64.08 11.72 8.48
C ARG A 483 -64.45 11.98 9.95
N ASP A 484 -64.50 13.21 10.24
CA ASP A 484 -65.20 14.07 11.18
C ASP A 484 -64.27 14.87 12.09
#